data_e70c39aa9600c9104c513f0eafcfd3d8
#
_entry.id   e70c39aa9600c9104c513f0eafcfd3d8
#
_cell.length_a   1.000
_cell.length_b   1.000
_cell.length_c   1.000
_cell.angle_alpha   90.00
_cell.angle_beta   90.00
_cell.angle_gamma   90.00
#
_symmetry.space_group_name_H-M   'P 1'
#
loop_
_entity.id
_entity.type
_entity.pdbx_description
1 polymer ?
#
loop_
_entity_poly.entity_id
_entity_poly.type
_entity_poly.pdbx_seq_one_letter_code
_entity_poly.pdbx_strand_id
1 'polypeptide(L)'
;MKYKLLSFFTILSFLINCSTKKNINLNQNFDVKIDTLIMFDKARNRKIPVAFFSPKTDDKISKQQIVIFNHGYGGNKGGDYLIYSSLTKNLASKGYLVVSIQHELPTDELIPSEGKPQIVRMPFWKRGSENILFVLNELKKTRPELDYKHLAVIGHSNGGDMTALFANEHPNLVYKIITMDNRRMYLPKTSIPKIYTLRSNDYPADEGVLPTPEEQEKYHITVKFTQINHGKMDDKGSEEEKDTINRLIEEYLTEN
;
A
#
# COMPACT_ATOMS: atom_id res chain seq x y z
N MET A 1 -39.52 -49.79 53.67
CA MET A 1 -38.92 -48.44 53.48
C MET A 1 -38.44 -48.35 52.05
N LYS A 2 -39.09 -47.48 51.22
CA LYS A 2 -38.76 -47.29 49.81
C LYS A 2 -38.08 -45.96 49.70
N TYR A 3 -36.77 -45.93 49.35
CA TYR A 3 -36.03 -44.71 49.08
C TYR A 3 -36.27 -44.28 47.63
N LYS A 4 -36.86 -43.10 47.44
CA LYS A 4 -36.94 -42.40 46.12
C LYS A 4 -35.63 -41.64 45.87
N LEU A 5 -34.91 -42.05 44.83
CA LEU A 5 -33.75 -41.32 44.31
C LEU A 5 -34.24 -40.17 43.47
N LEU A 6 -33.97 -38.94 43.92
CA LEU A 6 -34.24 -37.68 43.16
C LEU A 6 -33.01 -37.39 42.29
N SER A 7 -33.15 -37.57 40.97
CA SER A 7 -32.12 -37.24 40.01
C SER A 7 -32.18 -35.75 39.70
N PHE A 8 -31.14 -34.99 40.08
CA PHE A 8 -30.99 -33.59 39.78
C PHE A 8 -30.34 -33.46 38.38
N PHE A 9 -31.13 -33.08 37.40
CA PHE A 9 -30.66 -32.80 36.05
C PHE A 9 -30.17 -31.32 35.99
N THR A 10 -28.87 -31.09 36.05
CA THR A 10 -28.25 -29.76 35.84
C THR A 10 -28.19 -29.48 34.36
N ILE A 11 -29.05 -28.57 33.89
CA ILE A 11 -29.01 -28.04 32.52
C ILE A 11 -27.89 -27.02 32.45
N LEU A 12 -26.78 -27.39 31.81
CA LEU A 12 -25.66 -26.52 31.50
C LEU A 12 -26.02 -25.71 30.23
N SER A 13 -26.51 -24.51 30.40
CA SER A 13 -26.79 -23.60 29.29
C SER A 13 -25.48 -23.07 28.69
N PHE A 14 -25.07 -23.60 27.55
CA PHE A 14 -24.03 -23.01 26.68
C PHE A 14 -24.56 -21.72 26.09
N LEU A 15 -24.14 -20.58 26.60
CA LEU A 15 -24.29 -19.30 25.92
C LEU A 15 -23.35 -19.29 24.70
N ILE A 16 -23.89 -19.65 23.54
CA ILE A 16 -23.18 -19.42 22.25
C ILE A 16 -23.19 -17.95 22.01
N ASN A 17 -22.07 -17.30 22.31
CA ASN A 17 -21.82 -15.91 21.93
C ASN A 17 -21.66 -15.87 20.40
N CYS A 18 -22.76 -15.68 19.69
CA CYS A 18 -22.78 -15.47 18.25
C CYS A 18 -22.25 -14.05 17.98
N SER A 19 -20.93 -13.90 17.81
CA SER A 19 -20.33 -12.67 17.31
C SER A 19 -20.84 -12.46 15.88
N THR A 20 -21.81 -11.59 15.70
CA THR A 20 -22.32 -11.17 14.39
C THR A 20 -21.19 -10.50 13.62
N LYS A 21 -20.65 -11.18 12.61
CA LYS A 21 -19.74 -10.59 11.63
C LYS A 21 -20.49 -9.50 10.88
N LYS A 22 -20.30 -8.24 11.27
CA LYS A 22 -20.82 -7.10 10.54
C LYS A 22 -20.02 -6.98 9.24
N ASN A 23 -20.65 -7.24 8.10
CA ASN A 23 -20.07 -6.87 6.80
C ASN A 23 -19.95 -5.36 6.79
N ILE A 24 -18.72 -4.86 6.61
CA ILE A 24 -18.47 -3.42 6.53
C ILE A 24 -19.12 -2.93 5.24
N ASN A 25 -20.05 -1.98 5.41
CA ASN A 25 -20.60 -1.24 4.30
C ASN A 25 -19.51 -0.27 3.82
N LEU A 26 -19.01 -0.45 2.59
CA LEU A 26 -17.97 0.38 1.97
C LEU A 26 -18.37 1.87 1.86
N ASN A 27 -19.60 2.21 2.19
CA ASN A 27 -20.10 3.58 2.28
C ASN A 27 -19.90 4.24 3.66
N GLN A 28 -19.26 3.56 4.62
CA GLN A 28 -19.01 4.13 5.95
C GLN A 28 -17.61 4.73 5.98
N ASN A 29 -17.50 6.03 6.26
CA ASN A 29 -16.24 6.67 6.55
C ASN A 29 -15.90 6.50 8.04
N PHE A 30 -14.69 6.05 8.34
CA PHE A 30 -14.16 5.94 9.69
C PHE A 30 -13.30 7.16 10.03
N ASP A 31 -13.27 7.54 11.30
CA ASP A 31 -12.15 8.31 11.82
C ASP A 31 -10.85 7.52 11.63
N VAL A 32 -9.73 8.21 11.49
CA VAL A 32 -8.45 7.56 11.23
C VAL A 32 -7.53 7.68 12.43
N LYS A 33 -6.97 6.54 12.82
CA LYS A 33 -5.87 6.44 13.77
C LYS A 33 -4.55 6.36 13.02
N ILE A 34 -3.54 7.10 13.50
CA ILE A 34 -2.18 7.09 12.95
C ILE A 34 -1.23 6.65 14.05
N ASP A 35 -0.49 5.56 13.78
CA ASP A 35 0.57 5.08 14.66
C ASP A 35 1.89 5.05 13.87
N THR A 36 2.99 5.42 14.49
CA THR A 36 4.32 5.32 13.87
C THR A 36 5.22 4.42 14.70
N LEU A 37 6.05 3.64 14.05
CA LEU A 37 7.08 2.85 14.70
C LEU A 37 8.32 2.72 13.81
N ILE A 38 9.42 2.32 14.39
CA ILE A 38 10.65 1.98 13.67
C ILE A 38 10.81 0.46 13.73
N MET A 39 10.61 -0.20 12.59
CA MET A 39 10.95 -1.61 12.43
C MET A 39 12.48 -1.74 12.28
N PHE A 40 13.03 -2.90 12.64
CA PHE A 40 14.45 -3.15 12.51
C PHE A 40 14.71 -4.47 11.77
N ASP A 41 15.22 -4.36 10.56
CA ASP A 41 15.70 -5.50 9.79
C ASP A 41 17.08 -5.90 10.26
N LYS A 42 17.14 -6.97 11.05
CA LYS A 42 18.38 -7.47 11.61
C LYS A 42 19.34 -8.00 10.54
N ALA A 43 18.83 -8.60 9.48
CA ALA A 43 19.65 -9.18 8.41
C ALA A 43 20.44 -8.12 7.65
N ARG A 44 19.82 -6.95 7.42
CA ARG A 44 20.43 -5.81 6.72
C ARG A 44 20.96 -4.73 7.66
N ASN A 45 20.85 -4.91 8.98
CA ASN A 45 21.14 -3.88 10.00
C ASN A 45 20.48 -2.52 9.69
N ARG A 46 19.18 -2.55 9.33
CA ARG A 46 18.48 -1.37 8.81
C ARG A 46 17.26 -1.02 9.64
N LYS A 47 17.18 0.25 10.04
CA LYS A 47 15.96 0.85 10.58
C LYS A 47 15.00 1.17 9.42
N ILE A 48 13.73 0.86 9.60
CA ILE A 48 12.67 1.11 8.63
C ILE A 48 11.52 1.80 9.38
N PRO A 49 11.47 3.14 9.38
CA PRO A 49 10.33 3.86 9.94
C PRO A 49 9.08 3.60 9.10
N VAL A 50 7.96 3.33 9.76
CA VAL A 50 6.67 3.09 9.11
C VAL A 50 5.57 3.86 9.85
N ALA A 51 4.57 4.30 9.09
CA ALA A 51 3.32 4.85 9.62
C ALA A 51 2.16 3.93 9.24
N PHE A 52 1.33 3.62 10.21
CA PHE A 52 0.09 2.88 10.05
C PHE A 52 -1.07 3.86 10.11
N PHE A 53 -1.86 3.90 9.04
CA PHE A 53 -3.13 4.60 9.00
C PHE A 53 -4.22 3.54 9.03
N SER A 54 -5.06 3.56 10.03
CA SER A 54 -6.11 2.55 10.23
C SER A 54 -7.44 3.19 10.61
N PRO A 55 -8.57 2.54 10.30
CA PRO A 55 -9.87 2.95 10.82
C PRO A 55 -9.83 2.96 12.35
N LYS A 56 -10.35 4.03 12.95
CA LYS A 56 -10.56 4.12 14.39
C LYS A 56 -11.89 3.46 14.73
N THR A 57 -11.84 2.19 15.10
CA THR A 57 -13.00 1.40 15.46
C THR A 57 -12.64 0.33 16.47
N ASP A 58 -13.57 0.01 17.37
CA ASP A 58 -13.46 -1.11 18.31
C ASP A 58 -13.91 -2.43 17.64
N ASP A 59 -14.63 -2.34 16.51
CA ASP A 59 -15.06 -3.50 15.74
C ASP A 59 -13.89 -4.10 14.96
N LYS A 60 -13.73 -5.43 15.03
CA LYS A 60 -12.74 -6.12 14.22
C LYS A 60 -13.17 -6.14 12.75
N ILE A 61 -12.39 -5.50 11.89
CA ILE A 61 -12.57 -5.59 10.44
C ILE A 61 -12.10 -6.95 9.97
N SER A 62 -13.03 -7.80 9.53
CA SER A 62 -12.70 -9.13 9.02
C SER A 62 -12.04 -9.02 7.65
N LYS A 63 -10.88 -9.67 7.46
CA LYS A 63 -10.11 -9.62 6.20
C LYS A 63 -9.85 -8.19 5.73
N GLN A 64 -9.35 -7.36 6.65
CA GLN A 64 -8.98 -5.99 6.32
C GLN A 64 -7.95 -5.96 5.20
N GLN A 65 -8.25 -5.27 4.10
CA GLN A 65 -7.34 -5.13 2.98
C GLN A 65 -6.17 -4.20 3.35
N ILE A 66 -5.00 -4.51 2.77
CA ILE A 66 -3.75 -3.81 3.04
C ILE A 66 -3.34 -3.00 1.82
N VAL A 67 -2.92 -1.77 2.07
CA VAL A 67 -2.23 -0.93 1.11
C VAL A 67 -0.84 -0.61 1.66
N ILE A 68 0.22 -1.00 0.94
CA ILE A 68 1.57 -0.52 1.21
C ILE A 68 1.82 0.70 0.35
N PHE A 69 2.23 1.81 0.97
CA PHE A 69 2.49 3.07 0.30
C PHE A 69 3.98 3.45 0.32
N ASN A 70 4.50 3.86 -0.84
CA ASN A 70 5.91 4.18 -1.08
C ASN A 70 6.04 5.63 -1.56
N HIS A 71 6.71 6.48 -0.78
CA HIS A 71 6.85 7.90 -1.05
C HIS A 71 7.85 8.21 -2.18
N GLY A 72 7.75 9.41 -2.77
CA GLY A 72 8.75 9.97 -3.68
C GLY A 72 10.06 10.34 -2.97
N TYR A 73 11.15 10.54 -3.73
CA TYR A 73 12.45 10.89 -3.16
C TYR A 73 12.48 12.30 -2.56
N GLY A 74 12.72 12.40 -1.26
CA GLY A 74 12.79 13.64 -0.49
C GLY A 74 14.21 14.13 -0.17
N GLY A 75 15.27 13.58 -0.80
CA GLY A 75 16.66 13.98 -0.55
C GLY A 75 17.19 13.49 0.80
N ASN A 76 16.72 12.35 1.27
CA ASN A 76 17.11 11.68 2.52
C ASN A 76 16.85 12.52 3.80
N LYS A 77 15.95 13.51 3.72
CA LYS A 77 15.65 14.37 4.89
C LYS A 77 14.83 13.65 5.96
N GLY A 78 14.15 12.58 5.58
CA GLY A 78 13.23 11.84 6.42
C GLY A 78 11.85 12.51 6.52
N GLY A 79 10.87 11.76 7.02
CA GLY A 79 9.48 12.24 7.13
C GLY A 79 8.65 12.10 5.85
N ASP A 80 9.25 11.67 4.75
CA ASP A 80 8.59 11.56 3.44
C ASP A 80 7.40 10.57 3.45
N TYR A 81 7.43 9.59 4.33
CA TYR A 81 6.34 8.61 4.52
C TYR A 81 5.06 9.21 5.14
N LEU A 82 5.08 10.48 5.52
CA LEU A 82 3.93 11.19 6.13
C LEU A 82 3.32 12.26 5.22
N ILE A 83 4.00 12.65 4.12
CA ILE A 83 3.56 13.77 3.25
C ILE A 83 2.53 13.39 2.18
N TYR A 84 1.94 12.21 2.29
CA TYR A 84 0.81 11.73 1.47
C TYR A 84 -0.43 11.51 2.35
N SER A 85 -0.57 12.35 3.38
CA SER A 85 -1.56 12.15 4.42
C SER A 85 -3.00 12.28 3.90
N SER A 86 -3.24 13.06 2.85
CA SER A 86 -4.54 13.13 2.19
C SER A 86 -4.96 11.76 1.66
N LEU A 87 -4.13 11.10 0.87
CA LEU A 87 -4.42 9.79 0.29
C LEU A 87 -4.47 8.69 1.35
N THR A 88 -3.46 8.63 2.23
CA THR A 88 -3.37 7.53 3.21
C THR A 88 -4.49 7.57 4.25
N LYS A 89 -4.90 8.77 4.69
CA LYS A 89 -6.06 8.95 5.58
C LYS A 89 -7.37 8.63 4.85
N ASN A 90 -7.51 9.08 3.61
CA ASN A 90 -8.69 8.79 2.82
C ASN A 90 -8.91 7.28 2.69
N LEU A 91 -7.88 6.52 2.29
CA LEU A 91 -7.97 5.06 2.19
C LEU A 91 -8.25 4.40 3.54
N ALA A 92 -7.62 4.86 4.62
CA ALA A 92 -7.88 4.33 5.95
C ALA A 92 -9.32 4.62 6.39
N SER A 93 -9.88 5.79 6.07
CA SER A 93 -11.29 6.10 6.35
C SER A 93 -12.27 5.16 5.63
N LYS A 94 -11.85 4.55 4.52
CA LYS A 94 -12.62 3.54 3.76
C LYS A 94 -12.41 2.11 4.27
N GLY A 95 -11.66 1.93 5.35
CA GLY A 95 -11.49 0.61 5.98
C GLY A 95 -10.18 -0.08 5.66
N TYR A 96 -9.31 0.45 4.81
CA TYR A 96 -7.99 -0.14 4.53
C TYR A 96 -7.03 0.03 5.72
N LEU A 97 -6.13 -0.93 5.90
CA LEU A 97 -4.89 -0.70 6.63
C LEU A 97 -3.85 -0.16 5.66
N VAL A 98 -3.47 1.10 5.80
CA VAL A 98 -2.42 1.69 4.98
C VAL A 98 -1.12 1.73 5.76
N VAL A 99 -0.05 1.18 5.16
CA VAL A 99 1.29 1.13 5.75
C VAL A 99 2.24 1.92 4.87
N SER A 100 2.60 3.12 5.31
CA SER A 100 3.52 4.00 4.58
C SER A 100 4.94 3.80 5.09
N ILE A 101 5.90 3.55 4.17
CA ILE A 101 7.27 3.15 4.48
C ILE A 101 8.23 4.30 4.18
N GLN A 102 9.12 4.65 5.13
CA GLN A 102 10.27 5.52 4.87
C GLN A 102 11.38 4.69 4.23
N HIS A 103 11.74 5.01 3.00
CA HIS A 103 12.74 4.24 2.26
C HIS A 103 14.16 4.78 2.43
N GLU A 104 14.35 6.07 2.32
CA GLU A 104 15.65 6.72 2.48
C GLU A 104 15.79 7.33 3.89
N LEU A 105 16.94 7.08 4.52
CA LEU A 105 17.29 7.61 5.83
C LEU A 105 18.31 8.75 5.67
N PRO A 106 18.40 9.68 6.65
CA PRO A 106 19.41 10.74 6.63
C PRO A 106 20.86 10.23 6.57
N THR A 107 21.08 8.98 6.94
CA THR A 107 22.38 8.31 6.91
C THR A 107 22.67 7.57 5.60
N ASP A 108 21.70 7.49 4.70
CA ASP A 108 21.88 6.81 3.42
C ASP A 108 22.62 7.70 2.43
N GLU A 109 23.25 7.07 1.44
CA GLU A 109 23.80 7.76 0.28
C GLU A 109 22.68 8.44 -0.53
N LEU A 110 22.98 9.63 -1.06
CA LEU A 110 22.06 10.34 -1.94
C LEU A 110 21.89 9.57 -3.27
N ILE A 111 20.67 9.57 -3.79
CA ILE A 111 20.40 8.98 -5.11
C ILE A 111 21.16 9.77 -6.17
N PRO A 112 21.99 9.13 -7.03
CA PRO A 112 22.74 9.80 -8.08
C PRO A 112 21.84 10.54 -9.05
N SER A 113 22.25 11.77 -9.44
CA SER A 113 21.59 12.58 -10.46
C SER A 113 22.14 12.31 -11.87
N GLU A 114 23.35 11.78 -11.96
CA GLU A 114 24.06 11.52 -13.21
C GLU A 114 24.11 10.01 -13.54
N GLY A 115 24.27 9.70 -14.83
CA GLY A 115 24.33 8.35 -15.34
C GLY A 115 22.96 7.82 -15.80
N LYS A 116 22.97 6.61 -16.38
CA LYS A 116 21.74 5.95 -16.83
C LYS A 116 20.90 5.54 -15.62
N PRO A 117 19.68 6.10 -15.41
CA PRO A 117 18.90 5.87 -14.19
C PRO A 117 18.70 4.39 -13.84
N GLN A 118 18.43 3.54 -14.83
CA GLN A 118 18.23 2.10 -14.65
C GLN A 118 19.47 1.35 -14.13
N ILE A 119 20.66 2.00 -14.21
CA ILE A 119 21.90 1.45 -13.66
C ILE A 119 22.18 2.09 -12.31
N VAL A 120 22.31 3.42 -12.26
CA VAL A 120 22.80 4.12 -11.06
C VAL A 120 21.79 4.15 -9.91
N ARG A 121 20.49 4.05 -10.22
CA ARG A 121 19.41 4.03 -9.21
C ARG A 121 18.96 2.62 -8.81
N MET A 122 19.33 1.60 -9.55
CA MET A 122 18.93 0.22 -9.26
C MET A 122 19.25 -0.23 -7.82
N PRO A 123 20.41 0.06 -7.23
CA PRO A 123 20.69 -0.32 -5.83
C PRO A 123 19.70 0.31 -4.83
N PHE A 124 19.25 1.55 -5.08
CA PHE A 124 18.28 2.26 -4.24
C PHE A 124 16.87 1.69 -4.39
N TRP A 125 16.45 1.35 -5.62
CA TRP A 125 15.17 0.70 -5.86
C TRP A 125 15.11 -0.70 -5.28
N LYS A 126 16.20 -1.49 -5.39
CA LYS A 126 16.30 -2.80 -4.74
C LYS A 126 16.19 -2.69 -3.23
N ARG A 127 16.88 -1.72 -2.62
CA ARG A 127 16.73 -1.45 -1.19
C ARG A 127 15.29 -1.12 -0.81
N GLY A 128 14.58 -0.35 -1.65
CA GLY A 128 13.15 -0.04 -1.48
C GLY A 128 12.28 -1.29 -1.60
N SER A 129 12.49 -2.12 -2.64
CA SER A 129 11.81 -3.41 -2.83
C SER A 129 12.00 -4.34 -1.63
N GLU A 130 13.24 -4.44 -1.11
CA GLU A 130 13.55 -5.21 0.09
C GLU A 130 12.88 -4.66 1.36
N ASN A 131 12.75 -3.32 1.49
CA ASN A 131 12.00 -2.72 2.61
C ASN A 131 10.52 -3.09 2.53
N ILE A 132 9.92 -3.07 1.34
CA ILE A 132 8.52 -3.51 1.12
C ILE A 132 8.38 -4.98 1.54
N LEU A 133 9.28 -5.86 1.07
CA LEU A 133 9.26 -7.28 1.39
C LEU A 133 9.40 -7.53 2.89
N PHE A 134 10.33 -6.84 3.55
CA PHE A 134 10.53 -6.95 4.98
C PHE A 134 9.27 -6.56 5.76
N VAL A 135 8.71 -5.37 5.49
CA VAL A 135 7.49 -4.89 6.15
C VAL A 135 6.32 -5.85 5.94
N LEU A 136 6.12 -6.34 4.72
CA LEU A 136 5.09 -7.33 4.41
C LEU A 136 5.27 -8.62 5.21
N ASN A 137 6.50 -9.12 5.34
CA ASN A 137 6.79 -10.33 6.10
C ASN A 137 6.56 -10.14 7.60
N GLU A 138 6.92 -8.98 8.16
CA GLU A 138 6.64 -8.67 9.56
C GLU A 138 5.13 -8.53 9.82
N LEU A 139 4.38 -7.92 8.88
CA LEU A 139 2.91 -7.88 8.96
C LEU A 139 2.31 -9.29 8.95
N LYS A 140 2.75 -10.17 8.05
CA LYS A 140 2.25 -11.57 8.02
C LYS A 140 2.48 -12.31 9.33
N LYS A 141 3.57 -12.04 10.03
CA LYS A 141 3.87 -12.65 11.34
C LYS A 141 3.01 -12.07 12.47
N THR A 142 2.84 -10.74 12.49
CA THR A 142 2.22 -10.02 13.62
C THR A 142 0.71 -9.80 13.44
N ARG A 143 0.21 -9.80 12.21
CA ARG A 143 -1.18 -9.52 11.83
C ARG A 143 -1.70 -10.54 10.80
N PRO A 144 -1.67 -11.86 11.09
CA PRO A 144 -2.03 -12.92 10.13
C PRO A 144 -3.51 -12.87 9.68
N GLU A 145 -4.37 -12.14 10.39
CA GLU A 145 -5.79 -11.97 10.08
C GLU A 145 -6.10 -11.05 8.90
N LEU A 146 -5.11 -10.29 8.42
CA LEU A 146 -5.26 -9.34 7.32
C LEU A 146 -5.43 -10.04 5.96
N ASP A 147 -5.99 -9.34 4.99
CA ASP A 147 -6.20 -9.87 3.63
C ASP A 147 -4.96 -9.68 2.75
N TYR A 148 -4.04 -10.63 2.81
CA TYR A 148 -2.83 -10.63 1.97
C TYR A 148 -3.10 -11.06 0.52
N LYS A 149 -4.28 -11.63 0.21
CA LYS A 149 -4.62 -12.02 -1.16
C LYS A 149 -4.94 -10.82 -2.04
N HIS A 150 -5.44 -9.74 -1.42
CA HIS A 150 -5.78 -8.50 -2.12
C HIS A 150 -4.83 -7.36 -1.75
N LEU A 151 -3.55 -7.68 -1.46
CA LEU A 151 -2.53 -6.67 -1.19
C LEU A 151 -2.39 -5.73 -2.38
N ALA A 152 -2.54 -4.42 -2.12
CA ALA A 152 -2.20 -3.37 -3.06
C ALA A 152 -0.89 -2.67 -2.65
N VAL A 153 -0.05 -2.35 -3.63
CA VAL A 153 1.17 -1.58 -3.43
C VAL A 153 1.07 -0.31 -4.28
N ILE A 154 1.16 0.84 -3.62
CA ILE A 154 1.04 2.16 -4.24
C ILE A 154 2.35 2.90 -4.07
N GLY A 155 2.78 3.66 -5.08
CA GLY A 155 3.98 4.48 -4.92
C GLY A 155 4.01 5.67 -5.86
N HIS A 156 4.58 6.79 -5.37
CA HIS A 156 4.77 7.99 -6.15
C HIS A 156 6.23 8.17 -6.57
N SER A 157 6.46 8.62 -7.80
CA SER A 157 7.81 8.99 -8.28
C SER A 157 8.83 7.86 -8.06
N ASN A 158 9.90 8.08 -7.29
CA ASN A 158 10.89 7.06 -6.89
C ASN A 158 10.24 5.87 -6.16
N GLY A 159 9.24 6.12 -5.31
CA GLY A 159 8.45 5.05 -4.68
C GLY A 159 7.59 4.28 -5.69
N GLY A 160 7.16 4.93 -6.77
CA GLY A 160 6.51 4.28 -7.92
C GLY A 160 7.48 3.37 -8.69
N ASP A 161 8.74 3.81 -8.86
CA ASP A 161 9.80 2.98 -9.44
C ASP A 161 10.09 1.74 -8.56
N MET A 162 10.13 1.90 -7.22
CA MET A 162 10.26 0.78 -6.27
C MET A 162 9.05 -0.16 -6.32
N THR A 163 7.84 0.38 -6.44
CA THR A 163 6.59 -0.39 -6.57
C THR A 163 6.60 -1.25 -7.83
N ALA A 164 7.01 -0.69 -8.96
CA ALA A 164 7.13 -1.42 -10.22
C ALA A 164 8.20 -2.52 -10.13
N LEU A 165 9.36 -2.25 -9.53
CA LEU A 165 10.42 -3.24 -9.31
C LEU A 165 9.91 -4.37 -8.40
N PHE A 166 9.27 -4.03 -7.26
CA PHE A 166 8.74 -5.02 -6.33
C PHE A 166 7.74 -5.98 -7.00
N ALA A 167 6.86 -5.44 -7.85
CA ALA A 167 5.91 -6.27 -8.59
C ALA A 167 6.59 -7.15 -9.65
N ASN A 168 7.68 -6.70 -10.27
CA ASN A 168 8.49 -7.52 -11.18
C ASN A 168 9.20 -8.66 -10.45
N GLU A 169 9.77 -8.39 -9.26
CA GLU A 169 10.52 -9.38 -8.48
C GLU A 169 9.60 -10.34 -7.71
N HIS A 170 8.42 -9.88 -7.28
CA HIS A 170 7.51 -10.60 -6.40
C HIS A 170 6.05 -10.59 -6.89
N PRO A 171 5.78 -10.99 -8.15
CA PRO A 171 4.43 -10.87 -8.74
C PRO A 171 3.35 -11.64 -7.95
N ASN A 172 3.72 -12.76 -7.33
CA ASN A 172 2.79 -13.61 -6.57
C ASN A 172 2.44 -13.04 -5.17
N LEU A 173 3.10 -11.99 -4.71
CA LEU A 173 2.83 -11.35 -3.42
C LEU A 173 1.88 -10.16 -3.53
N VAL A 174 1.60 -9.68 -4.73
CA VAL A 174 0.84 -8.45 -4.98
C VAL A 174 -0.38 -8.76 -5.83
N TYR A 175 -1.53 -8.21 -5.45
CA TYR A 175 -2.75 -8.30 -6.25
C TYR A 175 -2.88 -7.12 -7.22
N LYS A 176 -2.56 -5.91 -6.74
CA LYS A 176 -2.59 -4.68 -7.54
C LYS A 176 -1.37 -3.81 -7.28
N ILE A 177 -0.87 -3.16 -8.32
CA ILE A 177 0.02 -2.01 -8.15
C ILE A 177 -0.62 -0.76 -8.74
N ILE A 178 -0.40 0.37 -8.07
CA ILE A 178 -0.78 1.68 -8.57
C ILE A 178 0.45 2.58 -8.50
N THR A 179 1.00 2.96 -9.64
CA THR A 179 2.10 3.91 -9.66
C THR A 179 1.57 5.32 -9.94
N MET A 180 2.03 6.27 -9.14
CA MET A 180 1.76 7.69 -9.34
C MET A 180 3.03 8.29 -9.94
N ASP A 181 3.05 8.40 -11.25
CA ASP A 181 4.10 9.04 -12.04
C ASP A 181 5.52 8.48 -11.81
N ASN A 182 5.66 7.13 -11.74
CA ASN A 182 6.97 6.49 -11.87
C ASN A 182 7.55 6.80 -13.25
N ARG A 183 8.86 7.05 -13.36
CA ARG A 183 9.41 7.55 -14.63
C ARG A 183 10.54 6.70 -15.20
N ARG A 184 11.12 5.79 -14.43
CA ARG A 184 12.38 5.15 -14.80
C ARG A 184 12.36 3.63 -14.75
N MET A 185 11.63 3.05 -13.79
CA MET A 185 11.46 1.60 -13.71
C MET A 185 10.33 1.15 -14.62
N TYR A 186 10.60 0.15 -15.44
CA TYR A 186 9.62 -0.45 -16.35
C TYR A 186 8.46 -1.05 -15.59
N LEU A 187 7.24 -0.76 -16.03
CA LEU A 187 6.06 -1.45 -15.51
C LEU A 187 6.11 -2.93 -15.92
N PRO A 188 5.65 -3.85 -15.05
CA PRO A 188 5.54 -5.26 -15.43
C PRO A 188 4.61 -5.44 -16.63
N LYS A 189 5.00 -6.27 -17.60
CA LYS A 189 4.19 -6.63 -18.76
C LYS A 189 3.44 -7.93 -18.48
N THR A 190 2.42 -7.85 -17.65
CA THR A 190 1.65 -9.00 -17.13
C THR A 190 0.23 -8.59 -16.77
N SER A 191 -0.70 -9.56 -16.80
CA SER A 191 -2.06 -9.37 -16.32
C SER A 191 -2.21 -9.59 -14.80
N ILE A 192 -1.18 -10.15 -14.13
CA ILE A 192 -1.15 -10.40 -12.68
C ILE A 192 0.25 -10.04 -12.18
N PRO A 193 0.35 -9.08 -11.23
CA PRO A 193 -0.70 -8.27 -10.61
C PRO A 193 -1.40 -7.34 -11.60
N LYS A 194 -2.59 -6.82 -11.24
CA LYS A 194 -3.25 -5.74 -11.98
C LYS A 194 -2.43 -4.46 -11.88
N ILE A 195 -2.30 -3.72 -12.97
CA ILE A 195 -1.39 -2.58 -13.06
C ILE A 195 -2.15 -1.33 -13.49
N TYR A 196 -2.04 -0.30 -12.66
CA TYR A 196 -2.57 1.03 -12.92
C TYR A 196 -1.45 2.06 -12.76
N THR A 197 -1.43 3.06 -13.63
CA THR A 197 -0.49 4.17 -13.49
C THR A 197 -1.17 5.51 -13.76
N LEU A 198 -1.08 6.42 -12.79
CA LEU A 198 -1.44 7.83 -12.95
C LEU A 198 -0.24 8.57 -13.51
N ARG A 199 -0.47 9.43 -14.50
CA ARG A 199 0.58 10.22 -15.15
C ARG A 199 0.36 11.71 -14.89
N SER A 200 1.45 12.41 -14.56
CA SER A 200 1.46 13.86 -14.50
C SER A 200 1.40 14.48 -15.91
N ASN A 201 1.13 15.78 -15.96
CA ASN A 201 1.11 16.54 -17.22
C ASN A 201 2.46 17.21 -17.56
N ASP A 202 3.41 17.23 -16.62
CA ASP A 202 4.66 18.00 -16.72
C ASP A 202 5.93 17.15 -16.83
N TYR A 203 5.84 15.84 -16.57
CA TYR A 203 7.00 14.95 -16.60
C TYR A 203 6.74 13.68 -17.42
N PRO A 204 7.35 13.52 -18.60
CA PRO A 204 7.26 12.28 -19.35
C PRO A 204 8.04 11.15 -18.67
N ALA A 205 7.59 9.93 -18.83
CA ALA A 205 8.36 8.76 -18.47
C ALA A 205 9.51 8.55 -19.46
N ASP A 206 10.61 7.92 -19.00
CA ASP A 206 11.69 7.47 -19.87
C ASP A 206 11.15 6.45 -20.90
N GLU A 207 11.84 6.33 -22.03
CA GLU A 207 11.45 5.40 -23.10
C GLU A 207 11.29 3.95 -22.57
N GLY A 208 10.20 3.30 -22.96
CA GLY A 208 9.89 1.91 -22.59
C GLY A 208 9.36 1.72 -21.17
N VAL A 209 9.29 2.74 -20.33
CA VAL A 209 8.73 2.65 -18.96
C VAL A 209 7.23 2.36 -19.00
N LEU A 210 6.52 3.02 -19.91
CA LEU A 210 5.10 2.77 -20.10
C LEU A 210 4.88 1.68 -21.17
N PRO A 211 3.85 0.85 -21.01
CA PRO A 211 3.46 -0.12 -22.01
C PRO A 211 2.95 0.56 -23.28
N THR A 212 3.17 -0.07 -24.43
CA THR A 212 2.54 0.36 -25.69
C THR A 212 1.02 0.16 -25.62
N PRO A 213 0.22 0.80 -26.53
CA PRO A 213 -1.23 0.56 -26.57
C PRO A 213 -1.60 -0.91 -26.68
N GLU A 214 -0.87 -1.68 -27.51
CA GLU A 214 -1.08 -3.12 -27.68
C GLU A 214 -0.76 -3.90 -26.40
N GLU A 215 0.27 -3.49 -25.66
CA GLU A 215 0.62 -4.09 -24.37
C GLU A 215 -0.39 -3.74 -23.28
N GLN A 216 -0.95 -2.50 -23.30
CA GLN A 216 -2.02 -2.10 -22.39
C GLN A 216 -3.27 -2.98 -22.59
N GLU A 217 -3.67 -3.19 -23.84
CA GLU A 217 -4.79 -4.08 -24.17
C GLU A 217 -4.49 -5.52 -23.77
N LYS A 218 -3.33 -6.06 -24.19
CA LYS A 218 -2.93 -7.45 -23.95
C LYS A 218 -2.85 -7.82 -22.47
N TYR A 219 -2.34 -6.91 -21.65
CA TYR A 219 -2.09 -7.17 -20.24
C TYR A 219 -3.09 -6.47 -19.31
N HIS A 220 -4.09 -5.78 -19.87
CA HIS A 220 -5.09 -5.00 -19.12
C HIS A 220 -4.44 -3.96 -18.18
N ILE A 221 -3.42 -3.25 -18.68
CA ILE A 221 -2.73 -2.20 -17.95
C ILE A 221 -3.44 -0.87 -18.19
N THR A 222 -3.83 -0.18 -17.15
CA THR A 222 -4.47 1.13 -17.24
C THR A 222 -3.43 2.25 -17.08
N VAL A 223 -3.29 3.08 -18.12
CA VAL A 223 -2.50 4.31 -18.10
C VAL A 223 -3.44 5.50 -18.10
N LYS A 224 -3.49 6.24 -16.98
CA LYS A 224 -4.37 7.40 -16.81
C LYS A 224 -3.57 8.69 -16.75
N PHE A 225 -3.69 9.52 -17.77
CA PHE A 225 -3.13 10.89 -17.75
C PHE A 225 -4.04 11.82 -16.94
N THR A 226 -3.41 12.67 -16.14
CA THR A 226 -4.09 13.69 -15.33
C THR A 226 -3.60 15.08 -15.73
N GLN A 227 -4.26 16.14 -15.25
CA GLN A 227 -3.79 17.50 -15.37
C GLN A 227 -2.97 17.94 -14.13
N ILE A 228 -2.55 16.99 -13.30
CA ILE A 228 -1.83 17.23 -12.06
C ILE A 228 -0.33 17.20 -12.33
N ASN A 229 0.40 18.20 -11.85
CA ASN A 229 1.85 18.22 -11.94
C ASN A 229 2.49 17.16 -11.03
N HIS A 230 3.62 16.59 -11.43
CA HIS A 230 4.37 15.60 -10.67
C HIS A 230 4.52 15.96 -9.19
N GLY A 231 5.04 17.18 -8.92
CA GLY A 231 5.27 17.66 -7.56
C GLY A 231 4.00 18.04 -6.77
N LYS A 232 2.82 17.82 -7.34
CA LYS A 232 1.51 18.05 -6.73
C LYS A 232 0.74 16.76 -6.43
N MET A 233 1.34 15.61 -6.72
CA MET A 233 0.76 14.30 -6.40
C MET A 233 0.98 13.87 -4.94
N ASP A 234 1.33 14.81 -4.06
CA ASP A 234 1.44 14.66 -2.61
C ASP A 234 0.55 15.68 -1.88
N ASP A 235 0.75 15.88 -0.58
CA ASP A 235 -0.05 16.84 0.23
C ASP A 235 0.13 18.31 -0.21
N LYS A 236 1.05 18.62 -1.15
CA LYS A 236 1.21 19.96 -1.74
C LYS A 236 0.22 20.25 -2.88
N GLY A 237 -0.51 19.23 -3.33
CA GLY A 237 -1.61 19.41 -4.28
C GLY A 237 -2.72 20.30 -3.72
N SER A 238 -3.47 20.99 -4.59
CA SER A 238 -4.71 21.64 -4.21
C SER A 238 -5.74 20.60 -3.71
N GLU A 239 -6.80 21.02 -3.05
CA GLU A 239 -7.87 20.10 -2.62
C GLU A 239 -8.46 19.34 -3.81
N GLU A 240 -8.71 20.02 -4.94
CA GLU A 240 -9.22 19.40 -6.16
C GLU A 240 -8.26 18.35 -6.75
N GLU A 241 -6.94 18.62 -6.75
CA GLU A 241 -5.92 17.66 -7.19
C GLU A 241 -5.88 16.43 -6.27
N LYS A 242 -5.92 16.64 -4.94
CA LYS A 242 -5.96 15.57 -3.94
C LYS A 242 -7.23 14.74 -4.05
N ASP A 243 -8.40 15.37 -4.20
CA ASP A 243 -9.67 14.68 -4.39
C ASP A 243 -9.69 13.86 -5.68
N THR A 244 -9.09 14.37 -6.75
CA THR A 244 -8.96 13.65 -8.02
C THR A 244 -8.10 12.39 -7.84
N ILE A 245 -6.95 12.50 -7.16
CA ILE A 245 -6.07 11.35 -6.88
C ILE A 245 -6.79 10.34 -6.00
N ASN A 246 -7.43 10.78 -4.92
CA ASN A 246 -8.17 9.93 -4.00
C ASN A 246 -9.23 9.12 -4.75
N ARG A 247 -10.07 9.79 -5.55
CA ARG A 247 -11.12 9.15 -6.34
C ARG A 247 -10.57 8.12 -7.32
N LEU A 248 -9.54 8.46 -8.10
CA LEU A 248 -8.96 7.55 -9.09
C LEU A 248 -8.34 6.31 -8.41
N ILE A 249 -7.66 6.49 -7.28
CA ILE A 249 -7.06 5.37 -6.55
C ILE A 249 -8.13 4.48 -5.90
N GLU A 250 -9.20 5.06 -5.34
CA GLU A 250 -10.34 4.30 -4.84
C GLU A 250 -11.01 3.48 -5.95
N GLU A 251 -11.24 4.07 -7.13
CA GLU A 251 -11.78 3.38 -8.30
C GLU A 251 -10.92 2.16 -8.63
N TYR A 252 -9.59 2.31 -8.74
CA TYR A 252 -8.68 1.20 -9.06
C TYR A 252 -8.61 0.14 -7.96
N LEU A 253 -8.70 0.52 -6.68
CA LEU A 253 -8.70 -0.44 -5.59
C LEU A 253 -9.98 -1.28 -5.55
N THR A 254 -11.12 -0.70 -5.92
CA THR A 254 -12.44 -1.36 -5.91
C THR A 254 -12.78 -2.12 -7.18
N GLU A 255 -12.12 -1.84 -8.30
CA GLU A 255 -12.29 -2.54 -9.56
C GLU A 255 -11.88 -4.03 -9.43
N ASN A 256 -12.76 -4.95 -9.87
CA ASN A 256 -12.57 -6.41 -9.77
C ASN A 256 -11.78 -6.99 -10.92
#